data_b2cf93ddeec57a611a2d016486ad7f14
#
_entry.id   b2cf93ddeec57a611a2d016486ad7f14
#
_cell.length_a   1.000
_cell.length_b   1.000
_cell.length_c   1.000
_cell.angle_alpha   90.00
_cell.angle_beta   90.00
_cell.angle_gamma   90.00
#
_symmetry.space_group_name_H-M   'P 1'
#
loop_
_entity.id
_entity.type
_entity.pdbx_description
1 polymer ?
#
loop_
_entity_poly.entity_id
_entity_poly.type
_entity_poly.pdbx_seq_one_letter_code
_entity_poly.pdbx_strand_id
1 'polypeptide(L)'
;HHANEALMPINRVYLENFRLFKKKDLILSEDKNFIQGLNGSGKTSILESIQILVNSKSFRTTKSKDCINYKAESFQISLKGSHMNKEAFMACSNKINGRLSFSRKLNNKSAKSNSILFLQTVLAKNLRMIEGEPDLRRDHLNNLMFHVKPSSYKKYTAYNKALKQRNRCLKQKLDKSEILVWTEQLAKIGVSLSKEQYEFFNVYRQVLTKSLKASSLNQKIDFLKEADVKFVKGWERSKSLLNAMEESIDKDLAIGYTSKGPHRMDCAYSIGRKNASSVLSRGQLKILILLIFLINHELVNSFVESDTVLLIDDLGSELDLENLEFALSEISKVPNQVVLTGIQGEELEKLVSNFSNFKKINL
;
A
#
# COMPACT_ATOMS: atom_id res chain seq x y z
N HIS A 1 -11.88 26.40 1.58
CA HIS A 1 -12.17 26.31 3.02
C HIS A 1 -13.13 25.14 3.25
N HIS A 2 -12.64 23.88 3.21
CA HIS A 2 -13.32 22.76 3.82
C HIS A 2 -12.77 22.66 5.24
N ALA A 3 -13.66 22.86 6.21
CA ALA A 3 -13.39 22.62 7.61
C ALA A 3 -12.84 21.20 7.76
N ASN A 4 -11.74 21.04 8.50
CA ASN A 4 -11.23 19.78 8.99
C ASN A 4 -12.38 19.00 9.66
N GLU A 5 -13.12 18.20 8.89
CA GLU A 5 -13.95 17.16 9.50
C GLU A 5 -13.00 16.18 10.15
N ALA A 6 -13.15 16.07 11.43
CA ALA A 6 -12.27 15.42 12.36
C ALA A 6 -11.91 13.99 11.96
N LEU A 7 -10.63 13.75 11.81
CA LEU A 7 -9.99 12.46 11.56
C LEU A 7 -10.34 11.47 12.69
N MET A 8 -10.57 10.20 12.37
CA MET A 8 -10.81 9.16 13.36
C MET A 8 -9.52 8.39 13.63
N PRO A 9 -8.70 8.81 14.59
CA PRO A 9 -7.48 8.11 14.94
C PRO A 9 -7.78 6.77 15.60
N ILE A 10 -6.82 5.85 15.51
CA ILE A 10 -6.82 4.62 16.31
C ILE A 10 -6.36 5.01 17.70
N ASN A 11 -7.23 4.88 18.71
CA ASN A 11 -6.89 5.22 20.11
C ASN A 11 -6.40 4.01 20.89
N ARG A 12 -6.84 2.81 20.55
CA ARG A 12 -6.49 1.57 21.27
C ARG A 12 -6.38 0.39 20.34
N VAL A 13 -5.35 -0.43 20.56
CA VAL A 13 -5.14 -1.71 19.87
C VAL A 13 -4.99 -2.80 20.93
N TYR A 14 -5.82 -3.84 20.83
CA TYR A 14 -5.80 -5.00 21.72
C TYR A 14 -5.48 -6.26 20.96
N LEU A 15 -4.56 -7.04 21.49
CA LEU A 15 -4.10 -8.32 20.95
C LEU A 15 -4.22 -9.40 22.01
N GLU A 16 -4.79 -10.54 21.64
CA GLU A 16 -4.86 -11.74 22.48
C GLU A 16 -4.47 -12.96 21.65
N ASN A 17 -3.50 -13.71 22.14
CA ASN A 17 -2.95 -14.89 21.48
C ASN A 17 -2.51 -14.65 20.04
N PHE A 18 -2.00 -13.44 19.76
CA PHE A 18 -1.56 -13.03 18.43
C PHE A 18 -0.05 -12.99 18.33
N ARG A 19 0.53 -13.77 17.43
CA ARG A 19 1.97 -13.91 17.27
C ARG A 19 2.65 -14.26 18.61
N LEU A 20 3.59 -13.44 19.06
CA LEU A 20 4.26 -13.66 20.35
C LEU A 20 3.44 -13.19 21.57
N PHE A 21 2.40 -12.39 21.36
CA PHE A 21 1.63 -11.81 22.46
C PHE A 21 0.58 -12.80 22.96
N LYS A 22 0.63 -13.13 24.25
CA LYS A 22 -0.51 -13.73 24.95
C LYS A 22 -1.62 -12.70 25.15
N LYS A 23 -1.24 -11.52 25.61
CA LYS A 23 -2.12 -10.37 25.78
C LYS A 23 -1.31 -9.09 25.69
N LYS A 24 -1.76 -8.14 24.89
CA LYS A 24 -1.18 -6.79 24.80
C LYS A 24 -2.27 -5.78 24.56
N ASP A 25 -2.19 -4.68 25.29
CA ASP A 25 -3.11 -3.56 25.20
C ASP A 25 -2.27 -2.29 25.00
N LEU A 26 -2.57 -1.53 23.97
CA LEU A 26 -1.80 -0.36 23.55
C LEU A 26 -2.73 0.83 23.38
N ILE A 27 -2.35 1.94 24.00
CA ILE A 27 -3.03 3.23 23.83
C ILE A 27 -2.19 4.11 22.93
N LEU A 28 -2.74 4.49 21.80
CA LEU A 28 -2.12 5.38 20.82
C LEU A 28 -2.56 6.82 21.02
N SER A 29 -1.72 7.78 20.59
CA SER A 29 -2.10 9.18 20.44
C SER A 29 -2.72 9.41 19.05
N GLU A 30 -3.47 10.47 18.92
CA GLU A 30 -4.11 10.86 17.65
C GLU A 30 -3.12 11.36 16.60
N ASP A 31 -1.90 11.71 16.99
CA ASP A 31 -0.87 12.24 16.10
C ASP A 31 0.19 11.17 15.77
N LYS A 32 1.42 11.31 16.21
CA LYS A 32 2.52 10.40 15.89
C LYS A 32 2.80 9.44 17.06
N ASN A 33 2.97 8.17 16.74
CA ASN A 33 3.28 7.13 17.73
C ASN A 33 4.57 6.44 17.33
N PHE A 34 5.53 6.38 18.25
CA PHE A 34 6.76 5.64 18.08
C PHE A 34 6.78 4.43 19.01
N ILE A 35 6.59 3.25 18.43
CA ILE A 35 6.64 1.98 19.14
C ILE A 35 8.07 1.45 19.10
N GLN A 36 8.74 1.40 20.24
CA GLN A 36 10.12 0.94 20.37
C GLN A 36 10.24 -0.31 21.22
N GLY A 37 11.29 -1.07 20.96
CA GLY A 37 11.62 -2.30 21.71
C GLY A 37 12.76 -3.04 21.03
N LEU A 38 13.29 -4.07 21.71
CA LEU A 38 14.35 -4.92 21.19
C LEU A 38 13.90 -5.66 19.91
N ASN A 39 14.89 -6.21 19.18
CA ASN A 39 14.58 -7.09 18.06
C ASN A 39 13.77 -8.31 18.56
N GLY A 40 12.72 -8.64 17.83
CA GLY A 40 11.82 -9.74 18.22
C GLY A 40 10.77 -9.38 19.27
N SER A 41 10.69 -8.13 19.79
CA SER A 41 9.69 -7.73 20.79
C SER A 41 8.25 -7.67 20.27
N GLY A 42 8.03 -7.79 18.96
CA GLY A 42 6.69 -7.81 18.36
C GLY A 42 6.23 -6.49 17.74
N LYS A 43 7.09 -5.51 17.56
CA LYS A 43 6.75 -4.22 16.93
C LYS A 43 6.00 -4.40 15.62
N THR A 44 6.58 -5.16 14.69
CA THR A 44 5.95 -5.50 13.39
C THR A 44 4.63 -6.25 13.55
N SER A 45 4.47 -7.05 14.60
CA SER A 45 3.22 -7.79 14.85
C SER A 45 2.07 -6.86 15.26
N ILE A 46 2.37 -5.75 15.91
CA ILE A 46 1.36 -4.71 16.21
C ILE A 46 0.88 -4.07 14.91
N LEU A 47 1.80 -3.65 14.03
CA LEU A 47 1.43 -3.08 12.73
C LEU A 47 0.65 -4.11 11.88
N GLU A 48 1.05 -5.38 11.92
CA GLU A 48 0.36 -6.47 11.24
C GLU A 48 -1.07 -6.64 11.73
N SER A 49 -1.33 -6.52 13.03
CA SER A 49 -2.68 -6.61 13.58
C SER A 49 -3.60 -5.49 13.08
N ILE A 50 -3.10 -4.27 13.03
CA ILE A 50 -3.84 -3.12 12.46
C ILE A 50 -4.12 -3.37 10.97
N GLN A 51 -3.12 -3.82 10.22
CA GLN A 51 -3.27 -4.16 8.80
C GLN A 51 -4.34 -5.24 8.56
N ILE A 52 -4.38 -6.30 9.37
CA ILE A 52 -5.40 -7.35 9.27
C ILE A 52 -6.79 -6.79 9.55
N LEU A 53 -6.94 -5.98 10.60
CA LEU A 53 -8.23 -5.40 10.97
C LEU A 53 -8.81 -4.51 9.87
N VAL A 54 -7.97 -3.70 9.25
CA VAL A 54 -8.40 -2.75 8.20
C VAL A 54 -8.46 -3.42 6.82
N ASN A 55 -7.41 -4.09 6.38
CA ASN A 55 -7.28 -4.61 5.00
C ASN A 55 -7.61 -6.10 4.85
N SER A 56 -8.04 -6.78 5.93
CA SER A 56 -8.45 -8.18 5.96
C SER A 56 -7.36 -9.20 5.57
N LYS A 57 -6.10 -8.79 5.57
CA LYS A 57 -4.96 -9.64 5.19
C LYS A 57 -3.67 -9.20 5.88
N SER A 58 -2.84 -10.17 6.23
CA SER A 58 -1.49 -9.92 6.72
C SER A 58 -0.57 -9.50 5.57
N PHE A 59 0.44 -8.67 5.87
CA PHE A 59 1.55 -8.38 4.93
C PHE A 59 2.71 -9.38 5.05
N ARG A 60 2.67 -10.31 6.01
CA ARG A 60 3.72 -11.30 6.28
C ARG A 60 3.36 -12.70 5.79
N THR A 61 2.09 -13.07 5.84
CA THR A 61 1.62 -14.42 5.51
C THR A 61 0.25 -14.40 4.83
N THR A 62 0.00 -15.39 3.99
CA THR A 62 -1.31 -15.66 3.42
C THR A 62 -2.13 -16.64 4.28
N LYS A 63 -1.47 -17.30 5.26
CA LYS A 63 -2.07 -18.31 6.13
C LYS A 63 -2.40 -17.68 7.48
N SER A 64 -3.66 -17.42 7.75
CA SER A 64 -4.12 -16.79 9.00
C SER A 64 -3.73 -17.56 10.27
N LYS A 65 -3.58 -18.89 10.18
CA LYS A 65 -3.12 -19.73 11.28
C LYS A 65 -1.70 -19.37 11.77
N ASP A 66 -0.85 -18.84 10.88
CA ASP A 66 0.50 -18.43 11.24
C ASP A 66 0.52 -17.19 12.16
N CYS A 67 -0.62 -16.51 12.32
CA CYS A 67 -0.78 -15.38 13.22
C CYS A 67 -1.15 -15.81 14.65
N ILE A 68 -1.57 -17.06 14.87
CA ILE A 68 -1.93 -17.58 16.17
C ILE A 68 -0.66 -17.77 17.01
N ASN A 69 -0.72 -17.40 18.28
CA ASN A 69 0.36 -17.69 19.24
C ASN A 69 0.57 -19.20 19.34
N TYR A 70 1.82 -19.66 19.35
CA TYR A 70 2.16 -21.09 19.35
C TYR A 70 1.64 -21.90 20.55
N LYS A 71 1.18 -21.23 21.61
CA LYS A 71 0.56 -21.84 22.81
C LYS A 71 -0.98 -21.75 22.80
N ALA A 72 -1.58 -21.32 21.70
CA ALA A 72 -3.01 -21.06 21.63
C ALA A 72 -3.65 -21.72 20.40
N GLU A 73 -4.96 -21.86 20.43
CA GLU A 73 -5.76 -22.43 19.35
C GLU A 73 -6.47 -21.36 18.51
N SER A 74 -6.51 -20.14 19.01
CA SER A 74 -7.15 -19.02 18.32
C SER A 74 -6.53 -17.71 18.76
N PHE A 75 -6.71 -16.67 17.96
CA PHE A 75 -6.37 -15.31 18.36
C PHE A 75 -7.58 -14.39 18.30
N GLN A 76 -7.50 -13.30 19.02
CA GLN A 76 -8.41 -12.18 18.90
C GLN A 76 -7.62 -10.87 18.86
N ILE A 77 -7.95 -10.03 17.89
CA ILE A 77 -7.39 -8.68 17.77
C ILE A 77 -8.53 -7.68 17.62
N SER A 78 -8.36 -6.49 18.15
CA SER A 78 -9.33 -5.40 17.98
C SER A 78 -8.66 -4.05 18.00
N LEU A 79 -9.28 -3.07 17.37
CA LEU A 79 -8.95 -1.66 17.50
C LEU A 79 -10.20 -0.84 17.83
N LYS A 80 -9.98 0.26 18.52
CA LYS A 80 -10.97 1.30 18.75
C LYS A 80 -10.40 2.63 18.26
N GLY A 81 -11.25 3.41 17.63
CA GLY A 81 -10.98 4.78 17.26
C GLY A 81 -12.14 5.67 17.70
N SER A 82 -11.85 6.87 18.17
CA SER A 82 -12.88 7.84 18.52
C SER A 82 -12.37 9.25 18.29
N HIS A 83 -13.21 10.07 17.70
CA HIS A 83 -12.97 11.49 17.58
C HIS A 83 -14.30 12.25 17.53
N MET A 84 -14.48 13.25 18.38
CA MET A 84 -15.73 13.98 18.53
C MET A 84 -16.95 13.02 18.70
N ASN A 85 -17.89 12.99 17.76
CA ASN A 85 -19.09 12.18 17.79
C ASN A 85 -19.01 10.89 16.97
N LYS A 86 -17.79 10.51 16.51
CA LYS A 86 -17.56 9.29 15.72
C LYS A 86 -16.83 8.26 16.59
N GLU A 87 -17.33 7.04 16.57
CA GLU A 87 -16.67 5.88 17.21
C GLU A 87 -16.55 4.75 16.20
N ALA A 88 -15.36 4.18 16.08
CA ALA A 88 -15.11 2.99 15.29
C ALA A 88 -14.63 1.84 16.16
N PHE A 89 -15.11 0.66 15.83
CA PHE A 89 -14.66 -0.59 16.41
C PHE A 89 -14.41 -1.61 15.30
N MET A 90 -13.24 -2.20 15.28
CA MET A 90 -12.92 -3.33 14.43
C MET A 90 -12.39 -4.47 15.27
N ALA A 91 -12.87 -5.68 15.03
CA ALA A 91 -12.36 -6.90 15.64
C ALA A 91 -12.19 -7.99 14.60
N CYS A 92 -11.20 -8.84 14.82
CA CYS A 92 -10.94 -10.03 14.02
C CYS A 92 -10.57 -11.19 14.95
N SER A 93 -11.09 -12.37 14.67
CA SER A 93 -10.69 -13.61 15.31
C SER A 93 -10.41 -14.69 14.28
N ASN A 94 -9.56 -15.64 14.65
CA ASN A 94 -9.27 -16.84 13.86
C ASN A 94 -9.16 -18.06 14.78
N LYS A 95 -9.73 -19.20 14.33
CA LYS A 95 -9.55 -20.52 14.94
C LYS A 95 -8.64 -21.39 14.08
N ILE A 96 -7.99 -22.38 14.63
CA ILE A 96 -6.99 -23.25 13.96
C ILE A 96 -7.48 -23.79 12.60
N ASN A 97 -8.75 -24.19 12.54
CA ASN A 97 -9.40 -24.70 11.33
C ASN A 97 -10.17 -23.61 10.57
N GLY A 98 -10.08 -22.36 11.01
CA GLY A 98 -11.04 -21.33 10.69
C GLY A 98 -10.60 -20.29 9.70
N ARG A 99 -11.61 -19.74 9.08
CA ARG A 99 -11.51 -18.50 8.33
C ARG A 99 -11.45 -17.33 9.31
N LEU A 100 -10.87 -16.21 8.88
CA LEU A 100 -10.94 -14.96 9.63
C LEU A 100 -12.40 -14.50 9.74
N SER A 101 -12.82 -14.19 10.95
CA SER A 101 -14.12 -13.60 11.25
C SER A 101 -13.91 -12.13 11.62
N PHE A 102 -14.65 -11.24 10.99
CA PHE A 102 -14.52 -9.80 11.19
C PHE A 102 -15.82 -9.19 11.72
N SER A 103 -15.68 -8.29 12.67
CA SER A 103 -16.74 -7.37 13.10
C SER A 103 -16.24 -5.94 12.94
N ARG A 104 -16.94 -5.12 12.17
CA ARG A 104 -16.59 -3.72 11.93
C ARG A 104 -17.80 -2.84 12.13
N LYS A 105 -17.67 -1.84 12.96
CA LYS A 105 -18.75 -0.92 13.33
C LYS A 105 -18.27 0.52 13.26
N LEU A 106 -19.12 1.39 12.77
CA LEU A 106 -18.99 2.84 12.84
C LEU A 106 -20.28 3.36 13.51
N ASN A 107 -20.13 4.08 14.63
CA ASN A 107 -21.25 4.56 15.45
C ASN A 107 -22.26 3.44 15.75
N ASN A 108 -21.74 2.28 16.22
CA ASN A 108 -22.50 1.05 16.51
C ASN A 108 -23.25 0.39 15.33
N LYS A 109 -23.14 0.91 14.12
CA LYS A 109 -23.72 0.30 12.90
C LYS A 109 -22.64 -0.49 12.15
N SER A 110 -23.04 -1.63 11.57
CA SER A 110 -22.14 -2.42 10.71
C SER A 110 -21.62 -1.57 9.54
N ALA A 111 -20.33 -1.62 9.31
CA ALA A 111 -19.67 -0.81 8.29
C ALA A 111 -18.64 -1.63 7.49
N LYS A 112 -18.35 -1.19 6.25
CA LYS A 112 -17.27 -1.73 5.45
C LYS A 112 -15.95 -1.10 5.92
N SER A 113 -14.86 -1.86 5.85
CA SER A 113 -13.53 -1.40 6.28
C SER A 113 -13.10 -0.09 5.61
N ASN A 114 -13.24 0.00 4.29
CA ASN A 114 -12.86 1.16 3.50
C ASN A 114 -13.71 2.42 3.72
N SER A 115 -14.86 2.29 4.41
CA SER A 115 -15.69 3.43 4.83
C SER A 115 -15.34 3.93 6.22
N ILE A 116 -14.43 3.25 6.93
CA ILE A 116 -14.01 3.62 8.28
C ILE A 116 -12.63 4.25 8.25
N LEU A 117 -11.68 3.58 7.60
CA LEU A 117 -10.27 3.95 7.66
C LEU A 117 -9.54 3.54 6.39
N PHE A 118 -8.74 4.44 5.84
CA PHE A 118 -7.71 4.11 4.84
C PHE A 118 -6.37 3.87 5.54
N LEU A 119 -5.76 2.74 5.27
CA LEU A 119 -4.50 2.35 5.86
C LEU A 119 -3.43 2.17 4.80
N GLN A 120 -2.32 2.87 4.96
CA GLN A 120 -1.13 2.69 4.15
C GLN A 120 0.03 2.19 5.02
N THR A 121 0.79 1.22 4.50
CA THR A 121 1.88 0.59 5.26
C THR A 121 3.18 0.65 4.47
N VAL A 122 4.20 1.24 5.07
CA VAL A 122 5.58 1.28 4.55
C VAL A 122 6.39 0.20 5.23
N LEU A 123 6.89 -0.74 4.45
CA LEU A 123 7.66 -1.91 4.89
C LEU A 123 8.99 -1.98 4.15
N ALA A 124 9.98 -2.63 4.73
CA ALA A 124 11.27 -2.89 4.06
C ALA A 124 11.10 -3.52 2.66
N LYS A 125 10.13 -4.44 2.48
CA LYS A 125 9.84 -5.04 1.17
C LYS A 125 9.37 -4.04 0.09
N ASN A 126 8.93 -2.84 0.46
CA ASN A 126 8.52 -1.81 -0.50
C ASN A 126 9.70 -1.28 -1.34
N LEU A 127 10.95 -1.50 -0.91
CA LEU A 127 12.13 -1.26 -1.76
C LEU A 127 12.01 -1.98 -3.11
N ARG A 128 11.43 -3.18 -3.10
CA ARG A 128 11.14 -3.93 -4.32
C ARG A 128 10.20 -3.22 -5.30
N MET A 129 9.45 -2.21 -4.86
CA MET A 129 8.62 -1.40 -5.75
C MET A 129 9.48 -0.64 -6.76
N ILE A 130 10.70 -0.24 -6.40
CA ILE A 130 11.61 0.44 -7.34
C ILE A 130 12.61 -0.54 -7.94
N GLU A 131 13.16 -1.47 -7.16
CA GLU A 131 14.20 -2.42 -7.59
C GLU A 131 13.65 -3.66 -8.31
N GLY A 132 12.39 -4.03 -8.06
CA GLY A 132 11.82 -5.30 -8.48
C GLY A 132 10.94 -5.23 -9.71
N GLU A 133 10.15 -6.29 -9.86
CA GLU A 133 9.26 -6.51 -10.98
C GLU A 133 8.09 -5.50 -11.04
N PRO A 134 7.52 -5.27 -12.23
CA PRO A 134 6.42 -4.33 -12.45
C PRO A 134 5.15 -4.60 -11.63
N ASP A 135 4.96 -5.83 -11.16
CA ASP A 135 3.74 -6.25 -10.46
C ASP A 135 3.46 -5.41 -9.22
N LEU A 136 4.47 -5.15 -8.40
CA LEU A 136 4.32 -4.34 -7.18
C LEU A 136 3.95 -2.89 -7.49
N ARG A 137 4.55 -2.31 -8.54
CA ARG A 137 4.26 -0.93 -8.98
C ARG A 137 2.85 -0.82 -9.54
N ARG A 138 2.45 -1.81 -10.33
CA ARG A 138 1.10 -1.91 -10.90
C ARG A 138 0.03 -2.03 -9.83
N ASP A 139 0.24 -2.94 -8.87
CA ASP A 139 -0.69 -3.12 -7.75
C ASP A 139 -0.79 -1.86 -6.91
N HIS A 140 0.33 -1.19 -6.68
CA HIS A 140 0.36 0.07 -5.95
C HIS A 140 -0.45 1.17 -6.65
N LEU A 141 -0.22 1.40 -7.95
CA LEU A 141 -0.94 2.41 -8.72
C LEU A 141 -2.44 2.09 -8.82
N ASN A 142 -2.79 0.83 -9.07
CA ASN A 142 -4.19 0.39 -9.14
C ASN A 142 -4.90 0.58 -7.80
N ASN A 143 -4.26 0.22 -6.68
CA ASN A 143 -4.84 0.40 -5.35
C ASN A 143 -5.10 1.88 -5.04
N LEU A 144 -4.17 2.77 -5.35
CA LEU A 144 -4.39 4.22 -5.22
C LEU A 144 -5.56 4.69 -6.09
N MET A 145 -5.60 4.26 -7.35
CA MET A 145 -6.71 4.59 -8.26
C MET A 145 -8.07 4.14 -7.70
N PHE A 146 -8.15 2.96 -7.08
CA PHE A 146 -9.40 2.46 -6.51
C PHE A 146 -9.87 3.27 -5.31
N HIS A 147 -8.96 3.84 -4.54
CA HIS A 147 -9.31 4.74 -3.44
C HIS A 147 -9.80 6.10 -3.96
N VAL A 148 -9.12 6.67 -4.95
CA VAL A 148 -9.49 7.96 -5.55
C VAL A 148 -10.73 7.84 -6.45
N LYS A 149 -10.89 6.74 -7.18
CA LYS A 149 -11.99 6.46 -8.10
C LYS A 149 -12.55 5.05 -7.89
N PRO A 150 -13.39 4.82 -6.87
CA PRO A 150 -13.90 3.48 -6.54
C PRO A 150 -14.62 2.75 -7.69
N SER A 151 -15.21 3.49 -8.64
CA SER A 151 -15.86 2.91 -9.84
C SER A 151 -14.89 2.11 -10.72
N SER A 152 -13.60 2.46 -10.73
CA SER A 152 -12.55 1.77 -11.48
C SER A 152 -12.33 0.33 -11.02
N TYR A 153 -12.61 0.02 -9.74
CA TYR A 153 -12.51 -1.33 -9.22
C TYR A 153 -13.47 -2.32 -9.90
N LYS A 154 -14.68 -1.86 -10.27
CA LYS A 154 -15.64 -2.71 -11.02
C LYS A 154 -15.09 -3.09 -12.39
N LYS A 155 -14.50 -2.13 -13.12
CA LYS A 155 -13.87 -2.40 -14.43
C LYS A 155 -12.66 -3.32 -14.31
N TYR A 156 -11.81 -3.09 -13.31
CA TYR A 156 -10.67 -3.94 -13.02
C TYR A 156 -11.10 -5.37 -12.72
N THR A 157 -12.15 -5.56 -11.92
CA THR A 157 -12.69 -6.89 -11.60
C THR A 157 -13.27 -7.58 -12.85
N ALA A 158 -14.02 -6.84 -13.69
CA ALA A 158 -14.57 -7.36 -14.93
C ALA A 158 -13.43 -7.77 -15.91
N TYR A 159 -12.42 -6.92 -16.04
CA TYR A 159 -11.23 -7.23 -16.83
C TYR A 159 -10.52 -8.51 -16.37
N ASN A 160 -10.29 -8.65 -15.07
CA ASN A 160 -9.63 -9.82 -14.51
C ASN A 160 -10.46 -11.10 -14.67
N LYS A 161 -11.79 -11.03 -14.64
CA LYS A 161 -12.65 -12.18 -14.96
C LYS A 161 -12.48 -12.61 -16.42
N ALA A 162 -12.55 -11.66 -17.36
CA ALA A 162 -12.35 -11.96 -18.79
C ALA A 162 -10.94 -12.47 -19.07
N LEU A 163 -9.90 -11.89 -18.43
CA LEU A 163 -8.53 -12.34 -18.53
C LEU A 163 -8.35 -13.79 -18.06
N LYS A 164 -8.97 -14.16 -16.94
CA LYS A 164 -8.95 -15.54 -16.44
C LYS A 164 -9.62 -16.53 -17.42
N GLN A 165 -10.71 -16.14 -18.06
CA GLN A 165 -11.38 -16.97 -19.05
C GLN A 165 -10.51 -17.15 -20.30
N ARG A 166 -9.97 -16.06 -20.86
CA ARG A 166 -9.05 -16.15 -22.00
C ARG A 166 -7.83 -17.02 -21.67
N ASN A 167 -7.22 -16.82 -20.49
CA ASN A 167 -6.08 -17.63 -20.07
C ASN A 167 -6.44 -19.12 -19.88
N ARG A 168 -7.68 -19.43 -19.48
CA ARG A 168 -8.17 -20.80 -19.41
C ARG A 168 -8.25 -21.43 -20.81
N CYS A 169 -8.82 -20.70 -21.80
CA CYS A 169 -8.87 -21.16 -23.18
C CYS A 169 -7.46 -21.41 -23.75
N LEU A 170 -6.51 -20.51 -23.48
CA LEU A 170 -5.11 -20.65 -23.90
C LEU A 170 -4.43 -21.89 -23.29
N LYS A 171 -4.62 -22.12 -21.97
CA LYS A 171 -4.07 -23.30 -21.28
C LYS A 171 -4.66 -24.61 -21.77
N GLN A 172 -5.94 -24.62 -22.09
CA GLN A 172 -6.64 -25.77 -22.62
C GLN A 172 -6.39 -25.97 -24.14
N LYS A 173 -5.68 -25.04 -24.79
CA LYS A 173 -5.39 -25.04 -26.23
C LYS A 173 -6.66 -25.19 -27.06
N LEU A 174 -7.71 -24.45 -26.68
CA LEU A 174 -8.97 -24.42 -27.44
C LEU A 174 -8.77 -23.80 -28.83
N ASP A 175 -9.77 -23.98 -29.69
CA ASP A 175 -9.73 -23.45 -31.06
C ASP A 175 -9.55 -21.91 -31.08
N LYS A 176 -8.83 -21.42 -32.10
CA LYS A 176 -8.58 -19.98 -32.25
C LYS A 176 -9.88 -19.16 -32.28
N SER A 177 -10.96 -19.71 -32.81
CA SER A 177 -12.28 -19.03 -32.83
C SER A 177 -12.81 -18.74 -31.43
N GLU A 178 -12.70 -19.69 -30.51
CA GLU A 178 -13.11 -19.50 -29.10
C GLU A 178 -12.20 -18.51 -28.37
N ILE A 179 -10.89 -18.58 -28.64
CA ILE A 179 -9.92 -17.63 -28.07
C ILE A 179 -10.21 -16.20 -28.55
N LEU A 180 -10.59 -16.02 -29.83
CA LEU A 180 -10.92 -14.71 -30.41
C LEU A 180 -12.13 -14.07 -29.74
N VAL A 181 -13.17 -14.83 -29.43
CA VAL A 181 -14.36 -14.30 -28.70
C VAL A 181 -13.94 -13.68 -27.36
N TRP A 182 -13.11 -14.39 -26.59
CA TRP A 182 -12.59 -13.83 -25.34
C TRP A 182 -11.59 -12.72 -25.54
N THR A 183 -10.84 -12.71 -26.65
CA THR A 183 -9.89 -11.65 -27.01
C THR A 183 -10.62 -10.34 -27.27
N GLU A 184 -11.71 -10.36 -28.04
CA GLU A 184 -12.53 -9.17 -28.32
C GLU A 184 -13.16 -8.59 -27.05
N GLN A 185 -13.76 -9.45 -26.21
CA GLN A 185 -14.32 -9.01 -24.93
C GLN A 185 -13.27 -8.41 -24.01
N LEU A 186 -12.12 -9.07 -23.87
CA LEU A 186 -11.02 -8.61 -23.04
C LEU A 186 -10.44 -7.29 -23.56
N ALA A 187 -10.28 -7.15 -24.88
CA ALA A 187 -9.78 -5.93 -25.49
C ALA A 187 -10.73 -4.75 -25.24
N LYS A 188 -12.04 -4.93 -25.39
CA LYS A 188 -13.05 -3.89 -25.15
C LYS A 188 -13.00 -3.37 -23.70
N ILE A 189 -12.98 -4.27 -22.72
CA ILE A 189 -12.89 -3.89 -21.29
C ILE A 189 -11.50 -3.29 -21.02
N GLY A 190 -10.46 -3.87 -21.59
CA GLY A 190 -9.07 -3.47 -21.40
C GLY A 190 -8.76 -2.06 -21.87
N VAL A 191 -9.31 -1.64 -23.01
CA VAL A 191 -9.17 -0.23 -23.49
C VAL A 191 -9.76 0.74 -22.48
N SER A 192 -10.98 0.45 -21.96
CA SER A 192 -11.61 1.31 -20.97
C SER A 192 -10.83 1.37 -19.65
N LEU A 193 -10.31 0.23 -19.18
CA LEU A 193 -9.49 0.17 -17.97
C LEU A 193 -8.16 0.92 -18.15
N SER A 194 -7.47 0.70 -19.28
CA SER A 194 -6.20 1.37 -19.58
C SER A 194 -6.34 2.88 -19.69
N LYS A 195 -7.47 3.37 -20.21
CA LYS A 195 -7.76 4.81 -20.22
C LYS A 195 -7.83 5.38 -18.81
N GLU A 196 -8.55 4.73 -17.91
CA GLU A 196 -8.64 5.17 -16.50
C GLU A 196 -7.29 5.10 -15.78
N GLN A 197 -6.51 4.03 -16.00
CA GLN A 197 -5.16 3.91 -15.47
C GLN A 197 -4.26 5.06 -15.93
N TYR A 198 -4.31 5.42 -17.20
CA TYR A 198 -3.51 6.50 -17.75
C TYR A 198 -3.96 7.90 -17.27
N GLU A 199 -5.26 8.13 -17.19
CA GLU A 199 -5.81 9.39 -16.65
C GLU A 199 -5.39 9.58 -15.20
N PHE A 200 -5.53 8.52 -14.37
CA PHE A 200 -5.09 8.55 -12.97
C PHE A 200 -3.58 8.72 -12.85
N PHE A 201 -2.80 7.99 -13.68
CA PHE A 201 -1.36 8.11 -13.69
C PHE A 201 -0.89 9.54 -13.96
N ASN A 202 -1.54 10.27 -14.85
CA ASN A 202 -1.17 11.66 -15.14
C ASN A 202 -1.35 12.57 -13.92
N VAL A 203 -2.47 12.41 -13.20
CA VAL A 203 -2.70 13.13 -11.93
C VAL A 203 -1.63 12.74 -10.91
N TYR A 204 -1.42 11.45 -10.71
CA TYR A 204 -0.41 10.91 -9.82
C TYR A 204 0.99 11.46 -10.11
N ARG A 205 1.43 11.40 -11.37
CA ARG A 205 2.74 11.91 -11.81
C ARG A 205 2.91 13.39 -11.51
N GLN A 206 1.89 14.21 -11.80
CA GLN A 206 1.95 15.66 -11.55
C GLN A 206 2.12 15.96 -10.06
N VAL A 207 1.32 15.32 -9.20
CA VAL A 207 1.42 15.49 -7.74
C VAL A 207 2.77 15.01 -7.25
N LEU A 208 3.18 13.79 -7.64
CA LEU A 208 4.44 13.19 -7.22
C LEU A 208 5.65 14.06 -7.59
N THR A 209 5.78 14.43 -8.85
CA THR A 209 6.95 15.20 -9.32
C THR A 209 7.01 16.60 -8.72
N LYS A 210 5.85 17.25 -8.52
CA LYS A 210 5.77 18.55 -7.85
C LYS A 210 6.23 18.47 -6.39
N SER A 211 5.73 17.47 -5.66
CA SER A 211 6.07 17.29 -4.24
C SER A 211 7.51 16.85 -4.03
N LEU A 212 8.05 15.95 -4.88
CA LEU A 212 9.46 15.56 -4.81
C LEU A 212 10.40 16.73 -5.10
N LYS A 213 10.06 17.59 -6.08
CA LYS A 213 10.82 18.81 -6.34
C LYS A 213 10.78 19.78 -5.16
N ALA A 214 9.64 19.94 -4.50
CA ALA A 214 9.53 20.78 -3.32
C ALA A 214 10.39 20.24 -2.17
N SER A 215 10.40 18.94 -1.93
CA SER A 215 11.25 18.28 -0.93
C SER A 215 12.74 18.45 -1.24
N SER A 216 13.13 18.52 -2.51
CA SER A 216 14.52 18.65 -2.97
C SER A 216 15.15 20.03 -2.72
N LEU A 217 14.41 20.98 -2.16
CA LEU A 217 14.98 22.27 -1.70
C LEU A 217 16.02 22.09 -0.58
N ASN A 218 15.99 20.94 0.09
CA ASN A 218 17.08 20.54 0.97
C ASN A 218 18.23 19.97 0.12
N GLN A 219 19.43 20.55 0.22
CA GLN A 219 20.62 20.19 -0.56
C GLN A 219 21.02 18.71 -0.44
N LYS A 220 20.69 18.05 0.68
CA LYS A 220 21.04 16.66 0.97
C LYS A 220 20.30 15.62 0.10
N ILE A 221 19.16 16.01 -0.49
CA ILE A 221 18.31 15.14 -1.32
C ILE A 221 18.12 15.71 -2.74
N ASP A 222 19.16 16.36 -3.24
CA ASP A 222 19.15 17.05 -4.53
C ASP A 222 18.77 16.12 -5.71
N PHE A 223 19.03 14.83 -5.60
CA PHE A 223 18.63 13.82 -6.60
C PHE A 223 17.11 13.80 -6.87
N LEU A 224 16.28 14.26 -5.94
CA LEU A 224 14.83 14.33 -6.11
C LEU A 224 14.39 15.36 -7.15
N LYS A 225 15.24 16.34 -7.50
CA LYS A 225 14.95 17.32 -8.54
C LYS A 225 14.70 16.69 -9.91
N GLU A 226 15.42 15.60 -10.16
CA GLU A 226 15.33 14.84 -11.42
C GLU A 226 14.45 13.59 -11.30
N ALA A 227 13.80 13.38 -10.15
CA ALA A 227 12.92 12.24 -9.95
C ALA A 227 11.64 12.36 -10.79
N ASP A 228 11.32 11.30 -11.51
CA ASP A 228 10.13 11.20 -12.35
C ASP A 228 9.60 9.77 -12.36
N VAL A 229 8.37 9.62 -12.85
CA VAL A 229 7.74 8.31 -13.07
C VAL A 229 7.18 8.27 -14.49
N LYS A 230 7.37 7.14 -15.19
CA LYS A 230 6.95 6.96 -16.58
C LYS A 230 5.92 5.85 -16.69
N PHE A 231 4.83 6.10 -17.41
CA PHE A 231 3.84 5.10 -17.74
C PHE A 231 4.30 4.24 -18.93
N VAL A 232 4.36 2.95 -18.70
CA VAL A 232 4.62 1.96 -19.75
C VAL A 232 3.31 1.23 -20.02
N LYS A 233 2.76 1.46 -21.20
CA LYS A 233 1.55 0.77 -21.68
C LYS A 233 1.84 -0.72 -21.84
N GLY A 234 0.94 -1.58 -21.47
CA GLY A 234 1.12 -3.04 -21.53
C GLY A 234 1.09 -3.65 -22.97
N TRP A 235 1.14 -2.83 -23.99
CA TRP A 235 1.27 -3.23 -25.41
C TRP A 235 1.83 -2.07 -26.23
N GLU A 236 2.11 -2.32 -27.51
CA GLU A 236 2.70 -1.35 -28.45
C GLU A 236 1.80 -0.13 -28.62
N ARG A 237 2.39 1.08 -28.48
CA ARG A 237 1.63 2.35 -28.57
C ARG A 237 0.98 2.58 -29.94
N SER A 238 1.58 2.06 -31.00
CA SER A 238 1.13 2.18 -32.38
C SER A 238 -0.05 1.29 -32.74
N LYS A 239 -0.43 0.33 -31.86
CA LYS A 239 -1.47 -0.66 -32.13
C LYS A 239 -2.69 -0.48 -31.22
N SER A 240 -3.87 -0.85 -31.75
CA SER A 240 -5.02 -1.09 -30.89
C SER A 240 -4.76 -2.30 -29.97
N LEU A 241 -5.43 -2.36 -28.83
CA LEU A 241 -5.26 -3.51 -27.93
C LEU A 241 -5.74 -4.81 -28.59
N LEU A 242 -6.82 -4.74 -29.36
CA LEU A 242 -7.34 -5.92 -30.09
C LEU A 242 -6.29 -6.46 -31.05
N ASN A 243 -5.76 -5.63 -31.94
CA ASN A 243 -4.73 -6.05 -32.91
C ASN A 243 -3.48 -6.62 -32.21
N ALA A 244 -3.02 -5.96 -31.13
CA ALA A 244 -1.87 -6.45 -30.36
C ALA A 244 -2.12 -7.83 -29.73
N MET A 245 -3.36 -8.10 -29.27
CA MET A 245 -3.74 -9.40 -28.72
C MET A 245 -3.91 -10.46 -29.82
N GLU A 246 -4.49 -10.12 -30.97
CA GLU A 246 -4.65 -11.04 -32.11
C GLU A 246 -3.29 -11.47 -32.66
N GLU A 247 -2.38 -10.54 -32.88
CA GLU A 247 -1.02 -10.84 -33.33
C GLU A 247 -0.22 -11.70 -32.33
N SER A 248 -0.56 -11.65 -31.04
CA SER A 248 0.12 -12.42 -30.01
C SER A 248 -0.50 -13.79 -29.73
N ILE A 249 -1.57 -14.19 -30.41
CA ILE A 249 -2.30 -15.44 -30.11
C ILE A 249 -1.40 -16.67 -30.10
N ASP A 250 -0.55 -16.84 -31.11
CA ASP A 250 0.33 -18.02 -31.23
C ASP A 250 1.37 -18.05 -30.09
N LYS A 251 1.91 -16.89 -29.72
CA LYS A 251 2.77 -16.75 -28.55
C LYS A 251 2.01 -17.06 -27.26
N ASP A 252 0.81 -16.49 -27.09
CA ASP A 252 -0.02 -16.68 -25.91
C ASP A 252 -0.43 -18.16 -25.74
N LEU A 253 -0.72 -18.86 -26.84
CA LEU A 253 -0.96 -20.31 -26.85
C LEU A 253 0.27 -21.10 -26.39
N ALA A 254 1.47 -20.71 -26.84
CA ALA A 254 2.70 -21.39 -26.45
C ALA A 254 3.00 -21.23 -24.95
N ILE A 255 2.76 -20.03 -24.37
CA ILE A 255 3.07 -19.73 -22.98
C ILE A 255 1.88 -19.98 -22.02
N GLY A 256 0.65 -20.16 -22.54
CA GLY A 256 -0.56 -20.44 -21.78
C GLY A 256 -1.18 -19.24 -21.05
N TYR A 257 -0.78 -18.02 -21.38
CA TYR A 257 -1.36 -16.81 -20.79
C TYR A 257 -1.27 -15.59 -21.73
N THR A 258 -2.09 -14.58 -21.45
CA THR A 258 -2.18 -13.33 -22.21
C THR A 258 -0.95 -12.46 -21.97
N SER A 259 -0.22 -12.12 -23.02
CA SER A 259 1.01 -11.33 -22.94
C SER A 259 0.83 -9.81 -23.14
N LYS A 260 -0.32 -9.36 -23.64
CA LYS A 260 -0.62 -7.96 -23.94
C LYS A 260 -1.86 -7.48 -23.18
N GLY A 261 -1.82 -6.26 -22.67
CA GLY A 261 -2.98 -5.63 -22.04
C GLY A 261 -2.67 -4.80 -20.79
N PRO A 262 -3.70 -4.19 -20.17
CA PRO A 262 -3.55 -3.36 -18.96
C PRO A 262 -2.91 -4.06 -17.76
N HIS A 263 -3.03 -5.39 -17.67
CA HIS A 263 -2.38 -6.21 -16.65
C HIS A 263 -0.87 -6.33 -16.85
N ARG A 264 -0.32 -5.77 -17.91
CA ARG A 264 1.12 -5.71 -18.24
C ARG A 264 1.67 -4.29 -18.21
N MET A 265 0.83 -3.29 -17.83
CA MET A 265 1.30 -1.94 -17.67
C MET A 265 2.34 -1.82 -16.56
N ASP A 266 3.19 -0.82 -16.63
CA ASP A 266 4.16 -0.49 -15.60
C ASP A 266 4.21 1.02 -15.33
N CYS A 267 4.69 1.41 -14.16
CA CYS A 267 5.08 2.78 -13.83
C CYS A 267 6.51 2.77 -13.29
N ALA A 268 7.45 3.08 -14.17
CA ALA A 268 8.87 3.02 -13.87
C ALA A 268 9.38 4.34 -13.28
N TYR A 269 9.98 4.27 -12.09
CA TYR A 269 10.61 5.42 -11.43
C TYR A 269 12.02 5.66 -12.00
N SER A 270 12.33 6.93 -12.26
CA SER A 270 13.62 7.34 -12.84
C SER A 270 14.21 8.56 -12.12
N ILE A 271 15.53 8.67 -12.20
CA ILE A 271 16.28 9.87 -11.89
C ILE A 271 16.92 10.33 -13.19
N GLY A 272 16.46 11.46 -13.70
CA GLY A 272 16.78 11.89 -15.04
C GLY A 272 16.37 10.85 -16.10
N ARG A 273 17.33 10.36 -16.87
CA ARG A 273 17.09 9.36 -17.93
C ARG A 273 17.28 7.90 -17.50
N LYS A 274 17.74 7.65 -16.27
CA LYS A 274 18.09 6.30 -15.78
C LYS A 274 17.06 5.80 -14.78
N ASN A 275 16.92 4.47 -14.66
CA ASN A 275 16.11 3.87 -13.64
C ASN A 275 16.61 4.26 -12.24
N ALA A 276 15.70 4.60 -11.34
CA ALA A 276 16.05 5.02 -9.98
C ALA A 276 16.89 3.96 -9.24
N SER A 277 16.57 2.68 -9.42
CA SER A 277 17.30 1.56 -8.82
C SER A 277 18.76 1.42 -9.26
N SER A 278 19.10 1.94 -10.45
CA SER A 278 20.49 1.86 -10.97
C SER A 278 21.36 3.05 -10.57
N VAL A 279 20.77 4.09 -9.98
CA VAL A 279 21.47 5.36 -9.68
C VAL A 279 21.55 5.61 -8.18
N LEU A 280 20.49 5.27 -7.44
CA LEU A 280 20.35 5.61 -6.04
C LEU A 280 20.98 4.55 -5.12
N SER A 281 21.61 5.00 -4.04
CA SER A 281 22.01 4.13 -2.94
C SER A 281 20.79 3.55 -2.22
N ARG A 282 20.97 2.52 -1.38
CA ARG A 282 19.85 1.92 -0.61
C ARG A 282 19.19 2.92 0.31
N GLY A 283 19.94 3.78 0.99
CA GLY A 283 19.39 4.85 1.82
C GLY A 283 18.57 5.85 1.01
N GLN A 284 19.09 6.28 -0.16
CA GLN A 284 18.36 7.17 -1.05
C GLN A 284 17.08 6.53 -1.61
N LEU A 285 17.11 5.24 -1.95
CA LEU A 285 15.91 4.49 -2.37
C LEU A 285 14.87 4.44 -1.26
N LYS A 286 15.29 4.23 -0.02
CA LYS A 286 14.40 4.21 1.14
C LYS A 286 13.74 5.56 1.37
N ILE A 287 14.49 6.66 1.23
CA ILE A 287 13.95 8.03 1.28
C ILE A 287 12.96 8.26 0.15
N LEU A 288 13.29 7.89 -1.08
CA LEU A 288 12.39 8.05 -2.22
C LEU A 288 11.08 7.29 -1.99
N ILE A 289 11.14 6.04 -1.52
CA ILE A 289 9.95 5.23 -1.22
C ILE A 289 9.13 5.86 -0.11
N LEU A 290 9.76 6.27 0.98
CA LEU A 290 9.06 6.95 2.06
C LEU A 290 8.29 8.18 1.54
N LEU A 291 8.95 9.03 0.78
CA LEU A 291 8.31 10.23 0.20
C LEU A 291 7.18 9.87 -0.76
N ILE A 292 7.34 8.84 -1.60
CA ILE A 292 6.26 8.34 -2.45
C ILE A 292 5.04 7.97 -1.61
N PHE A 293 5.23 7.26 -0.51
CA PHE A 293 4.12 6.85 0.37
C PHE A 293 3.50 8.04 1.11
N LEU A 294 4.29 9.01 1.57
CA LEU A 294 3.78 10.23 2.19
C LEU A 294 2.94 11.04 1.20
N ILE A 295 3.44 11.23 -0.02
CA ILE A 295 2.74 11.96 -1.09
C ILE A 295 1.45 11.22 -1.49
N ASN A 296 1.48 9.90 -1.57
CA ASN A 296 0.29 9.10 -1.85
C ASN A 296 -0.76 9.20 -0.75
N HIS A 297 -0.32 9.30 0.49
CA HIS A 297 -1.19 9.50 1.64
C HIS A 297 -1.92 10.84 1.54
N GLU A 298 -1.20 11.93 1.23
CA GLU A 298 -1.78 13.25 0.98
C GLU A 298 -2.71 13.25 -0.24
N LEU A 299 -2.31 12.56 -1.33
CA LEU A 299 -3.14 12.42 -2.53
C LEU A 299 -4.48 11.77 -2.19
N VAL A 300 -4.48 10.65 -1.49
CA VAL A 300 -5.71 9.96 -1.09
C VAL A 300 -6.56 10.85 -0.18
N ASN A 301 -5.96 11.52 0.80
CA ASN A 301 -6.65 12.45 1.69
C ASN A 301 -7.37 13.59 0.96
N SER A 302 -6.85 14.03 -0.18
CA SER A 302 -7.47 15.09 -0.97
C SER A 302 -8.73 14.64 -1.73
N PHE A 303 -8.96 13.33 -1.88
CA PHE A 303 -10.08 12.76 -2.63
C PHE A 303 -11.06 11.96 -1.79
N VAL A 304 -10.68 11.55 -0.60
CA VAL A 304 -11.48 10.63 0.24
C VAL A 304 -11.81 11.30 1.57
N GLU A 305 -13.09 11.29 1.92
CA GLU A 305 -13.59 11.78 3.21
C GLU A 305 -13.29 10.81 4.39
N SER A 306 -12.58 9.70 4.13
CA SER A 306 -12.24 8.71 5.15
C SER A 306 -10.95 9.07 5.85
N ASP A 307 -10.90 8.73 7.13
CA ASP A 307 -9.70 8.88 7.95
C ASP A 307 -8.55 8.02 7.41
N THR A 308 -7.35 8.55 7.45
CA THR A 308 -6.17 7.86 6.95
C THR A 308 -5.13 7.68 8.05
N VAL A 309 -4.53 6.49 8.11
CA VAL A 309 -3.45 6.16 9.03
C VAL A 309 -2.27 5.61 8.25
N LEU A 310 -1.07 6.07 8.61
CA LEU A 310 0.18 5.60 8.03
C LEU A 310 0.94 4.74 9.03
N LEU A 311 1.25 3.51 8.63
CA LEU A 311 2.13 2.60 9.37
C LEU A 311 3.50 2.58 8.72
N ILE A 312 4.57 2.71 9.52
CA ILE A 312 5.95 2.65 9.04
C ILE A 312 6.72 1.65 9.89
N ASP A 313 7.15 0.56 9.29
CA ASP A 313 7.91 -0.49 9.97
C ASP A 313 9.41 -0.26 9.81
N ASP A 314 10.12 -0.21 10.94
CA ASP A 314 11.58 -0.17 11.03
C ASP A 314 12.24 0.93 10.18
N LEU A 315 11.88 2.18 10.46
CA LEU A 315 12.42 3.34 9.72
C LEU A 315 13.95 3.45 9.86
N GLY A 316 14.50 3.13 11.02
CA GLY A 316 15.92 3.33 11.35
C GLY A 316 16.89 2.44 10.57
N SER A 317 16.43 1.30 10.03
CA SER A 317 17.33 0.41 9.31
C SER A 317 17.79 1.03 7.98
N GLU A 318 19.09 0.90 7.69
CA GLU A 318 19.72 1.33 6.42
C GLU A 318 19.74 2.83 6.13
N LEU A 319 19.28 3.69 7.05
CA LEU A 319 19.40 5.15 6.95
C LEU A 319 20.55 5.65 7.82
N ASP A 320 21.38 6.53 7.25
CA ASP A 320 22.30 7.35 8.02
C ASP A 320 21.55 8.41 8.83
N LEU A 321 22.25 9.05 9.76
CA LEU A 321 21.67 10.01 10.69
C LEU A 321 20.96 11.18 9.99
N GLU A 322 21.55 11.69 8.91
CA GLU A 322 21.01 12.83 8.17
C GLU A 322 19.73 12.47 7.43
N ASN A 323 19.70 11.33 6.76
CA ASN A 323 18.52 10.81 6.08
C ASN A 323 17.42 10.46 7.07
N LEU A 324 17.79 9.98 8.26
CA LEU A 324 16.84 9.64 9.32
C LEU A 324 16.18 10.89 9.89
N GLU A 325 16.96 11.96 10.17
CA GLU A 325 16.46 13.26 10.62
C GLU A 325 15.52 13.87 9.58
N PHE A 326 15.92 13.84 8.30
CA PHE A 326 15.06 14.29 7.21
C PHE A 326 13.75 13.50 7.15
N ALA A 327 13.82 12.17 7.21
CA ALA A 327 12.63 11.29 7.18
C ALA A 327 11.66 11.64 8.32
N LEU A 328 12.16 11.80 9.55
CA LEU A 328 11.35 12.19 10.70
C LEU A 328 10.74 13.58 10.54
N SER A 329 11.49 14.53 9.99
CA SER A 329 10.96 15.86 9.68
C SER A 329 9.78 15.81 8.72
N GLU A 330 9.88 15.02 7.64
CA GLU A 330 8.78 14.84 6.69
C GLU A 330 7.57 14.11 7.32
N ILE A 331 7.81 13.05 8.09
CA ILE A 331 6.77 12.33 8.82
C ILE A 331 6.05 13.24 9.82
N SER A 332 6.78 14.13 10.53
CA SER A 332 6.19 15.03 11.52
C SER A 332 5.20 16.03 10.92
N LYS A 333 5.35 16.36 9.64
CA LYS A 333 4.47 17.28 8.90
C LYS A 333 3.17 16.63 8.41
N VAL A 334 3.10 15.31 8.38
CA VAL A 334 1.89 14.61 7.94
C VAL A 334 0.73 14.96 8.89
N PRO A 335 -0.42 15.44 8.39
CA PRO A 335 -1.52 15.87 9.26
C PRO A 335 -2.23 14.70 9.95
N ASN A 336 -2.07 13.47 9.43
CA ASN A 336 -2.76 12.28 9.89
C ASN A 336 -1.96 11.51 10.94
N GLN A 337 -2.63 10.54 11.57
CA GLN A 337 -1.99 9.63 12.50
C GLN A 337 -0.93 8.77 11.83
N VAL A 338 0.24 8.69 12.46
CA VAL A 338 1.33 7.80 12.05
C VAL A 338 1.68 6.87 13.19
N VAL A 339 1.89 5.59 12.88
CA VAL A 339 2.44 4.60 13.80
C VAL A 339 3.76 4.10 13.22
N LEU A 340 4.85 4.51 13.85
CA LEU A 340 6.21 4.22 13.46
C LEU A 340 6.82 3.20 14.42
N THR A 341 7.60 2.23 13.91
CA THR A 341 8.37 1.31 14.75
C THR A 341 9.87 1.52 14.58
N GLY A 342 10.63 1.21 15.64
CA GLY A 342 12.08 1.24 15.64
C GLY A 342 12.70 0.48 16.81
N ILE A 343 14.03 0.34 16.78
CA ILE A 343 14.78 -0.38 17.81
C ILE A 343 15.07 0.59 18.97
N GLN A 344 14.88 0.12 20.19
CA GLN A 344 15.19 0.86 21.41
C GLN A 344 16.71 1.09 21.53
N GLY A 345 17.11 2.30 21.98
CA GLY A 345 18.52 2.65 22.20
C GLY A 345 19.27 3.10 20.97
N GLU A 346 18.67 3.05 19.77
CA GLU A 346 19.29 3.53 18.54
C GLU A 346 19.11 5.04 18.32
N GLU A 347 19.80 5.57 17.29
CA GLU A 347 19.74 6.99 16.90
C GLU A 347 18.32 7.47 16.64
N LEU A 348 17.45 6.60 16.08
CA LEU A 348 16.03 6.91 15.85
C LEU A 348 15.31 7.34 17.13
N GLU A 349 15.54 6.65 18.23
CA GLU A 349 14.93 7.00 19.53
C GLU A 349 15.35 8.39 20.01
N LYS A 350 16.63 8.71 19.84
CA LYS A 350 17.19 10.03 20.21
C LYS A 350 16.58 11.12 19.36
N LEU A 351 16.52 10.93 18.04
CA LEU A 351 15.95 11.90 17.11
C LEU A 351 14.46 12.12 17.33
N VAL A 352 13.68 11.07 17.56
CA VAL A 352 12.24 11.16 17.83
C VAL A 352 11.98 12.03 19.07
N SER A 353 12.89 12.05 20.06
CA SER A 353 12.76 12.89 21.26
C SER A 353 12.82 14.38 20.95
N ASN A 354 13.35 14.79 19.80
CA ASN A 354 13.40 16.18 19.38
C ASN A 354 12.06 16.69 18.81
N PHE A 355 11.09 15.78 18.59
CA PHE A 355 9.78 16.13 18.04
C PHE A 355 8.71 15.98 19.12
N SER A 356 8.04 17.07 19.46
CA SER A 356 7.04 17.11 20.53
C SER A 356 5.74 16.35 20.23
N ASN A 357 5.46 16.10 18.96
CA ASN A 357 4.23 15.42 18.51
C ASN A 357 4.33 13.89 18.47
N PHE A 358 5.45 13.30 18.89
CA PHE A 358 5.61 11.85 18.98
C PHE A 358 5.36 11.31 20.39
N LYS A 359 4.40 10.39 20.51
CA LYS A 359 4.22 9.58 21.72
C LYS A 359 5.11 8.34 21.64
N LYS A 360 6.02 8.18 22.59
CA LYS A 360 6.83 6.96 22.73
C LYS A 360 6.06 5.86 23.44
N ILE A 361 6.14 4.63 22.91
CA ILE A 361 5.49 3.43 23.46
C ILE A 361 6.56 2.33 23.54
N ASN A 362 6.82 1.82 24.73
CA ASN A 362 7.79 0.75 24.98
C ASN A 362 7.10 -0.63 24.94
N LEU A 363 7.76 -1.61 24.29
CA LEU A 363 7.30 -3.00 24.25
C LEU A 363 8.08 -3.92 25.17
#